data_6585a5ca48cc794376b433037de6531b
#
_entry.id   6585a5ca48cc794376b433037de6531b
#
_cell.length_a   1.000
_cell.length_b   1.000
_cell.length_c   1.000
_cell.angle_alpha   90.00
_cell.angle_beta   90.00
_cell.angle_gamma   90.00
#
_symmetry.space_group_name_H-M   'P 1'
#
loop_
_entity.id
_entity.type
_entity.pdbx_description
1 polymer ?
#
loop_
_entity_poly.entity_id
_entity_poly.type
_entity_poly.pdbx_seq_one_letter_code
_entity_poly.pdbx_strand_id
1 'polypeptide(L)'
;MLTRKKVLVPMSKTAARLVGLLLAALSTYAPDGLANPGNVERGINSGTAQVFSSSDKQQYGRVVDEAWKIIFDEYLDTNGRYSPQQWSKLRRDLQARSYSSTKESYEAIRRMLNSLDDPYTRFIEPQEVKEVEGSSQELAGVGIHLSSNMDTEELVVISPIESSPASRAGIQPRDVLVSIDGTSTKGMSTADAIKLIRGRSGTTVNITLRRRGQKLDLALTRELIELHAVVHQVNTSPNGVKVGYIRLKQFNAMAAKDMQAAIRDLEARGVQGYVLDLRSNPGGLFNAAVEIAQLWLDHGIIMRSSSRNGIQEVKLAQGPALTKLPLVVLVNQRTAAAAEILASALRDNKRALLVGEKTYGLGRMQRFHKLSDGSGMYVTNSTYKTAKGAVIEKSGILPDVVTVFRESDGLKLTARAIGTQKDSQYRVAEETLLKVLRRAQGSSINGSSFHL
;
A
#
# COMPACT_ATOMS: atom_id res chain seq x y z
N MET A 1 -2.38 -14.31 -44.46
CA MET A 1 -3.37 -14.04 -43.39
C MET A 1 -3.14 -15.04 -42.26
N LEU A 2 -2.39 -14.68 -41.24
CA LEU A 2 -2.13 -15.52 -40.07
C LEU A 2 -2.51 -14.70 -38.83
N THR A 3 -3.66 -15.02 -38.28
CA THR A 3 -4.21 -14.43 -37.04
C THR A 3 -3.44 -14.94 -35.84
N ARG A 4 -2.63 -14.09 -35.20
CA ARG A 4 -2.02 -14.37 -33.89
C ARG A 4 -3.07 -14.21 -32.79
N LYS A 5 -3.53 -15.33 -32.23
CA LYS A 5 -4.26 -15.35 -30.96
C LYS A 5 -3.33 -14.87 -29.84
N LYS A 6 -3.69 -13.75 -29.19
CA LYS A 6 -3.07 -13.33 -27.93
C LYS A 6 -3.52 -14.28 -26.83
N VAL A 7 -2.61 -15.09 -26.33
CA VAL A 7 -2.82 -15.87 -25.10
C VAL A 7 -2.66 -14.92 -23.92
N LEU A 8 -3.77 -14.57 -23.27
CA LEU A 8 -3.78 -13.96 -21.95
C LEU A 8 -3.42 -15.06 -20.94
N VAL A 9 -2.26 -14.98 -20.32
CA VAL A 9 -1.89 -15.82 -19.20
C VAL A 9 -2.59 -15.26 -17.95
N PRO A 10 -3.49 -16.00 -17.28
CA PRO A 10 -4.11 -15.54 -16.05
C PRO A 10 -3.07 -15.50 -14.92
N MET A 11 -2.96 -14.36 -14.24
CA MET A 11 -2.14 -14.25 -13.04
C MET A 11 -2.59 -15.25 -11.97
N SER A 12 -1.64 -15.94 -11.35
CA SER A 12 -1.93 -16.92 -10.31
C SER A 12 -2.63 -16.25 -9.11
N LYS A 13 -3.56 -17.00 -8.48
CA LYS A 13 -4.28 -16.56 -7.26
C LYS A 13 -3.37 -16.07 -6.13
N THR A 14 -2.10 -16.44 -6.15
CA THR A 14 -1.05 -16.04 -5.21
C THR A 14 -0.62 -14.58 -5.37
N ALA A 15 -0.59 -14.04 -6.59
CA ALA A 15 -0.21 -12.65 -6.84
C ALA A 15 -1.31 -11.67 -6.39
N ALA A 16 -2.58 -12.04 -6.56
CA ALA A 16 -3.71 -11.25 -6.07
C ALA A 16 -3.77 -11.21 -4.53
N ARG A 17 -3.36 -12.30 -3.86
CA ARG A 17 -3.25 -12.35 -2.38
C ARG A 17 -2.15 -11.43 -1.83
N LEU A 18 -1.00 -11.31 -2.51
CA LEU A 18 0.08 -10.41 -2.08
C LEU A 18 -0.29 -8.93 -2.17
N VAL A 19 -1.00 -8.53 -3.22
CA VAL A 19 -1.48 -7.14 -3.37
C VAL A 19 -2.55 -6.83 -2.34
N GLY A 20 -3.44 -7.78 -2.04
CA GLY A 20 -4.46 -7.65 -1.00
C GLY A 20 -3.88 -7.51 0.42
N LEU A 21 -2.80 -8.19 0.74
CA LEU A 21 -2.11 -8.10 2.04
C LEU A 21 -1.40 -6.76 2.25
N LEU A 22 -0.80 -6.18 1.22
CA LEU A 22 -0.15 -4.86 1.30
C LEU A 22 -1.15 -3.71 1.45
N LEU A 23 -2.34 -3.81 0.84
CA LEU A 23 -3.39 -2.79 0.92
C LEU A 23 -4.09 -2.76 2.28
N ALA A 24 -4.08 -3.87 3.02
CA ALA A 24 -4.76 -4.00 4.30
C ALA A 24 -4.09 -3.21 5.45
N ALA A 25 -2.81 -2.91 5.35
CA ALA A 25 -2.07 -2.24 6.41
C ALA A 25 -2.31 -0.71 6.52
N LEU A 26 -3.13 -0.11 5.65
CA LEU A 26 -3.08 1.34 5.45
C LEU A 26 -4.43 2.08 5.44
N SER A 27 -5.56 1.43 5.78
CA SER A 27 -6.88 2.08 5.76
C SER A 27 -7.49 2.13 7.16
N THR A 28 -7.05 3.07 8.00
CA THR A 28 -7.73 3.40 9.26
C THR A 28 -8.21 4.84 9.24
N TYR A 29 -9.51 5.02 9.25
CA TYR A 29 -10.21 6.25 9.61
C TYR A 29 -10.91 5.99 10.95
N ALA A 30 -10.56 6.72 11.99
CA ALA A 30 -11.23 6.68 13.29
C ALA A 30 -12.13 7.93 13.45
N PRO A 31 -13.36 7.78 13.93
CA PRO A 31 -14.05 8.88 14.58
C PRO A 31 -13.97 8.74 16.10
N ASP A 32 -13.83 9.89 16.76
CA ASP A 32 -13.75 10.05 18.21
C ASP A 32 -14.96 9.47 18.99
N GLY A 33 -14.65 8.93 20.18
CA GLY A 33 -15.70 8.57 21.15
C GLY A 33 -15.14 7.93 22.42
N LEU A 34 -15.07 8.72 23.47
CA LEU A 34 -14.63 8.41 24.84
C LEU A 34 -15.37 7.24 25.50
N ALA A 35 -14.67 6.40 26.27
CA ALA A 35 -15.13 5.88 27.57
C ALA A 35 -14.02 5.16 28.35
N ASN A 36 -14.09 5.29 29.64
CA ASN A 36 -13.16 5.13 30.75
C ASN A 36 -12.96 3.65 31.21
N PRO A 37 -11.87 3.34 31.94
CA PRO A 37 -11.49 1.97 32.29
C PRO A 37 -11.97 1.57 33.70
N GLY A 38 -12.25 0.30 33.86
CA GLY A 38 -12.61 -0.32 35.15
C GLY A 38 -12.07 -1.75 35.31
N ASN A 39 -11.11 -1.85 36.20
CA ASN A 39 -10.69 -2.98 37.06
C ASN A 39 -10.45 -4.40 36.53
N VAL A 40 -9.22 -4.81 36.80
CA VAL A 40 -8.59 -6.14 36.74
C VAL A 40 -8.89 -6.91 38.02
N GLU A 41 -9.29 -8.18 37.91
CA GLU A 41 -8.96 -9.20 38.93
C GLU A 41 -8.40 -10.48 38.28
N ARG A 42 -7.29 -10.93 38.89
CA ARG A 42 -6.57 -12.16 38.51
C ARG A 42 -7.22 -13.37 39.20
N GLY A 43 -7.38 -14.45 38.44
CA GLY A 43 -7.70 -15.77 38.99
C GLY A 43 -6.98 -16.86 38.20
N ILE A 44 -6.01 -17.51 38.84
CA ILE A 44 -5.31 -18.73 38.39
C ILE A 44 -6.22 -19.91 38.72
N ASN A 45 -6.53 -20.83 37.77
CA ASN A 45 -6.45 -22.27 38.05
C ASN A 45 -6.75 -23.21 36.85
N SER A 46 -5.91 -24.19 36.72
CA SER A 46 -6.05 -25.64 36.43
C SER A 46 -7.15 -26.14 35.48
N GLY A 47 -6.69 -26.96 34.55
CA GLY A 47 -7.43 -27.67 33.51
C GLY A 47 -8.68 -28.40 33.98
N THR A 48 -9.75 -28.04 33.30
CA THR A 48 -11.01 -28.81 33.20
C THR A 48 -11.59 -28.54 31.82
N ALA A 49 -12.15 -29.58 31.20
CA ALA A 49 -12.84 -29.44 29.91
C ALA A 49 -13.89 -28.32 30.06
N GLN A 50 -13.69 -27.23 29.32
CA GLN A 50 -14.61 -26.09 29.33
C GLN A 50 -15.96 -26.54 28.75
N VAL A 51 -16.94 -26.71 29.65
CA VAL A 51 -18.35 -26.74 29.24
C VAL A 51 -18.69 -25.31 28.83
N PHE A 52 -18.70 -25.05 27.52
CA PHE A 52 -19.06 -23.76 26.96
C PHE A 52 -20.47 -23.37 27.44
N SER A 53 -20.57 -22.19 28.02
CA SER A 53 -21.83 -21.67 28.51
C SER A 53 -22.79 -21.35 27.35
N SER A 54 -24.09 -21.31 27.59
CA SER A 54 -25.07 -20.91 26.56
C SER A 54 -24.79 -19.49 26.03
N SER A 55 -24.17 -18.64 26.84
CA SER A 55 -23.72 -17.28 26.45
C SER A 55 -22.63 -17.30 25.38
N ASP A 56 -21.68 -18.25 25.41
CA ASP A 56 -20.58 -18.33 24.44
C ASP A 56 -21.10 -18.76 23.08
N LYS A 57 -22.01 -19.73 23.02
CA LYS A 57 -22.65 -20.17 21.76
C LYS A 57 -23.45 -19.05 21.10
N GLN A 58 -24.08 -18.20 21.90
CA GLN A 58 -24.81 -17.03 21.42
C GLN A 58 -23.88 -15.95 20.90
N GLN A 59 -22.70 -15.79 21.50
CA GLN A 59 -21.67 -14.87 21.05
C GLN A 59 -21.08 -15.26 19.68
N TYR A 60 -20.79 -16.55 19.47
CA TYR A 60 -20.23 -17.03 18.19
C TYR A 60 -21.18 -16.82 17.01
N GLY A 61 -22.49 -17.06 17.20
CA GLY A 61 -23.49 -16.80 16.17
C GLY A 61 -23.68 -15.30 15.89
N ARG A 62 -23.54 -14.46 16.92
CA ARG A 62 -23.67 -13.01 16.82
C ARG A 62 -22.64 -12.40 15.87
N VAL A 63 -21.38 -12.79 15.96
CA VAL A 63 -20.30 -12.31 15.06
C VAL A 63 -20.57 -12.69 13.61
N VAL A 64 -21.12 -13.89 13.36
CA VAL A 64 -21.49 -14.30 12.00
C VAL A 64 -22.63 -13.46 11.44
N ASP A 65 -23.67 -13.15 12.27
CA ASP A 65 -24.78 -12.31 11.84
C ASP A 65 -24.37 -10.85 11.63
N GLU A 66 -23.47 -10.34 12.47
CA GLU A 66 -22.86 -9.01 12.31
C GLU A 66 -22.09 -8.91 10.99
N ALA A 67 -21.22 -9.87 10.68
CA ALA A 67 -20.51 -9.94 9.42
C ALA A 67 -21.47 -10.02 8.21
N TRP A 68 -22.52 -10.83 8.31
CA TRP A 68 -23.55 -10.91 7.28
C TRP A 68 -24.23 -9.55 7.05
N LYS A 69 -24.59 -8.86 8.16
CA LYS A 69 -25.29 -7.57 8.10
C LYS A 69 -24.45 -6.49 7.42
N ILE A 70 -23.15 -6.41 7.72
CA ILE A 70 -22.23 -5.46 7.08
C ILE A 70 -22.21 -5.66 5.55
N ILE A 71 -22.12 -6.90 5.10
CA ILE A 71 -22.17 -7.19 3.66
C ILE A 71 -23.53 -6.81 3.06
N PHE A 72 -24.62 -7.15 3.76
CA PHE A 72 -25.95 -6.80 3.30
C PHE A 72 -26.15 -5.30 3.13
N ASP A 73 -25.61 -4.50 4.05
CA ASP A 73 -25.79 -3.05 4.07
C ASP A 73 -24.82 -2.33 3.09
N GLU A 74 -23.57 -2.77 3.00
CA GLU A 74 -22.50 -1.96 2.37
C GLU A 74 -21.83 -2.58 1.15
N TYR A 75 -21.86 -3.89 0.97
CA TYR A 75 -21.12 -4.52 -0.11
C TYR A 75 -21.58 -4.04 -1.49
N LEU A 76 -20.64 -3.53 -2.28
CA LEU A 76 -20.85 -3.20 -3.68
C LEU A 76 -20.47 -4.38 -4.58
N ASP A 77 -21.48 -5.01 -5.15
CA ASP A 77 -21.26 -6.11 -6.09
C ASP A 77 -20.71 -5.62 -7.43
N THR A 78 -19.46 -5.90 -7.67
CA THR A 78 -18.78 -5.57 -8.93
C THR A 78 -18.62 -6.77 -9.86
N ASN A 79 -19.04 -7.97 -9.40
CA ASN A 79 -18.87 -9.24 -10.12
C ASN A 79 -20.19 -9.89 -10.54
N GLY A 80 -21.36 -9.34 -10.12
CA GLY A 80 -22.68 -9.93 -10.39
C GLY A 80 -22.91 -11.22 -9.61
N ARG A 81 -22.25 -11.40 -8.47
CA ARG A 81 -22.39 -12.61 -7.63
C ARG A 81 -23.29 -12.42 -6.42
N TYR A 82 -23.60 -11.18 -6.08
CA TYR A 82 -24.48 -10.88 -4.98
C TYR A 82 -25.95 -10.86 -5.43
N SER A 83 -26.78 -11.70 -4.78
CA SER A 83 -28.23 -11.68 -4.92
C SER A 83 -28.86 -11.45 -3.55
N PRO A 84 -29.65 -10.38 -3.34
CA PRO A 84 -30.30 -10.10 -2.06
C PRO A 84 -31.15 -11.28 -1.56
N GLN A 85 -31.82 -12.00 -2.46
CA GLN A 85 -32.64 -13.17 -2.12
C GLN A 85 -31.81 -14.35 -1.63
N GLN A 86 -30.72 -14.67 -2.36
CA GLN A 86 -29.78 -15.72 -1.96
C GLN A 86 -29.06 -15.34 -0.66
N TRP A 87 -28.73 -14.07 -0.48
CA TRP A 87 -28.08 -13.55 0.72
C TRP A 87 -28.99 -13.64 1.95
N SER A 88 -30.28 -13.31 1.79
CA SER A 88 -31.30 -13.48 2.85
C SER A 88 -31.56 -14.96 3.18
N LYS A 89 -31.50 -15.88 2.19
CA LYS A 89 -31.55 -17.31 2.45
C LYS A 89 -30.32 -17.77 3.22
N LEU A 90 -29.14 -17.35 2.81
CA LEU A 90 -27.88 -17.66 3.50
C LEU A 90 -27.90 -17.25 4.98
N ARG A 91 -28.50 -16.10 5.31
CA ARG A 91 -28.68 -15.67 6.70
C ARG A 91 -29.44 -16.70 7.52
N ARG A 92 -30.61 -17.15 7.01
CA ARG A 92 -31.41 -18.16 7.71
C ARG A 92 -30.61 -19.45 7.93
N ASP A 93 -29.85 -19.88 6.92
CA ASP A 93 -29.03 -21.08 7.00
C ASP A 93 -27.90 -20.91 8.02
N LEU A 94 -27.29 -19.72 8.12
CA LEU A 94 -26.24 -19.39 9.10
C LEU A 94 -26.82 -19.30 10.54
N GLN A 95 -28.00 -18.68 10.72
CA GLN A 95 -28.66 -18.53 12.01
C GLN A 95 -29.18 -19.88 12.54
N ALA A 96 -29.57 -20.82 11.67
CA ALA A 96 -30.01 -22.16 12.07
C ALA A 96 -28.83 -23.04 12.55
N ARG A 97 -27.59 -22.64 12.34
CA ARG A 97 -26.40 -23.38 12.79
C ARG A 97 -26.04 -23.02 14.23
N SER A 98 -25.64 -24.03 14.99
CA SER A 98 -24.97 -23.83 16.27
C SER A 98 -23.46 -23.76 16.05
N TYR A 99 -22.82 -22.76 16.61
CA TYR A 99 -21.35 -22.61 16.57
C TYR A 99 -20.80 -22.95 17.94
N SER A 100 -19.83 -23.87 17.99
CA SER A 100 -19.23 -24.37 19.22
C SER A 100 -17.88 -23.70 19.54
N SER A 101 -17.33 -22.94 18.59
CA SER A 101 -16.04 -22.26 18.76
C SER A 101 -15.91 -21.03 17.86
N THR A 102 -15.02 -20.12 18.25
CA THR A 102 -14.56 -18.99 17.42
C THR A 102 -14.08 -19.45 16.04
N LYS A 103 -13.38 -20.59 15.98
CA LYS A 103 -12.88 -21.17 14.72
C LYS A 103 -14.02 -21.46 13.75
N GLU A 104 -15.08 -22.10 14.23
CA GLU A 104 -16.26 -22.43 13.40
C GLU A 104 -16.97 -21.18 12.87
N SER A 105 -17.10 -20.13 13.71
CA SER A 105 -17.66 -18.84 13.31
C SER A 105 -16.81 -18.20 12.21
N TYR A 106 -15.51 -18.16 12.37
CA TYR A 106 -14.60 -17.56 11.41
C TYR A 106 -14.57 -18.33 10.08
N GLU A 107 -14.62 -19.66 10.12
CA GLU A 107 -14.75 -20.46 8.92
C GLU A 107 -16.10 -20.22 8.20
N ALA A 108 -17.18 -20.03 8.95
CA ALA A 108 -18.48 -19.69 8.38
C ALA A 108 -18.45 -18.31 7.71
N ILE A 109 -17.86 -17.30 8.35
CA ILE A 109 -17.67 -15.97 7.77
C ILE A 109 -16.81 -16.07 6.50
N ARG A 110 -15.67 -16.76 6.54
CA ARG A 110 -14.80 -16.91 5.35
C ARG A 110 -15.53 -17.61 4.20
N ARG A 111 -16.31 -18.66 4.46
CA ARG A 111 -17.13 -19.34 3.42
C ARG A 111 -18.18 -18.40 2.85
N MET A 112 -18.85 -17.62 3.69
CA MET A 112 -19.80 -16.59 3.27
C MET A 112 -19.16 -15.56 2.34
N LEU A 113 -18.03 -14.99 2.73
CA LEU A 113 -17.32 -13.98 1.91
C LEU A 113 -16.76 -14.56 0.61
N ASN A 114 -16.27 -15.80 0.63
CA ASN A 114 -15.78 -16.47 -0.58
C ASN A 114 -16.88 -16.65 -1.65
N SER A 115 -18.17 -16.71 -1.24
CA SER A 115 -19.28 -16.80 -2.20
C SER A 115 -19.48 -15.53 -3.03
N LEU A 116 -18.90 -14.39 -2.62
CA LEU A 116 -18.93 -13.13 -3.34
C LEU A 116 -17.94 -13.10 -4.52
N ASP A 117 -16.98 -14.02 -4.56
CA ASP A 117 -15.88 -14.06 -5.55
C ASP A 117 -15.14 -12.72 -5.67
N ASP A 118 -15.02 -12.02 -4.52
CA ASP A 118 -14.32 -10.76 -4.37
C ASP A 118 -13.10 -10.93 -3.46
N PRO A 119 -11.86 -10.96 -4.00
CA PRO A 119 -10.65 -11.19 -3.23
C PRO A 119 -10.29 -10.02 -2.30
N TYR A 120 -10.95 -8.86 -2.44
CA TYR A 120 -10.72 -7.67 -1.64
C TYR A 120 -11.64 -7.59 -0.43
N THR A 121 -12.82 -8.24 -0.50
CA THR A 121 -13.72 -8.41 0.64
C THR A 121 -13.28 -9.62 1.44
N ARG A 122 -12.74 -9.38 2.66
CA ARG A 122 -12.09 -10.44 3.44
C ARG A 122 -12.24 -10.20 4.94
N PHE A 123 -12.23 -11.30 5.67
CA PHE A 123 -12.21 -11.33 7.13
C PHE A 123 -10.77 -11.39 7.65
N ILE A 124 -10.51 -10.71 8.76
CA ILE A 124 -9.27 -10.76 9.51
C ILE A 124 -9.52 -11.04 10.98
N GLU A 125 -8.65 -11.86 11.58
CA GLU A 125 -8.76 -12.27 12.97
C GLU A 125 -8.31 -11.16 13.93
N PRO A 126 -8.71 -11.19 15.23
CA PRO A 126 -8.36 -10.16 16.20
C PRO A 126 -6.86 -9.86 16.30
N GLN A 127 -6.04 -10.89 16.11
CA GLN A 127 -4.60 -10.72 16.10
C GLN A 127 -4.13 -9.86 14.91
N GLU A 128 -4.67 -10.12 13.71
CA GLU A 128 -4.37 -9.33 12.52
C GLU A 128 -4.92 -7.91 12.64
N VAL A 129 -6.11 -7.73 13.28
CA VAL A 129 -6.67 -6.40 13.57
C VAL A 129 -5.72 -5.60 14.45
N LYS A 130 -5.22 -6.20 15.55
CA LYS A 130 -4.22 -5.56 16.41
C LYS A 130 -2.94 -5.21 15.67
N GLU A 131 -2.50 -6.05 14.76
CA GLU A 131 -1.32 -5.76 13.92
C GLU A 131 -1.57 -4.59 12.95
N VAL A 132 -2.76 -4.49 12.38
CA VAL A 132 -3.17 -3.36 11.53
C VAL A 132 -3.34 -2.08 12.35
N GLU A 133 -4.05 -2.13 13.50
CA GLU A 133 -4.23 -1.00 14.41
C GLU A 133 -2.90 -0.61 15.09
N GLY A 134 -2.09 -1.59 15.49
CA GLY A 134 -0.79 -1.36 16.11
C GLY A 134 0.29 -0.87 15.15
N SER A 135 0.12 -1.09 13.83
CA SER A 135 0.99 -0.46 12.83
C SER A 135 0.72 1.05 12.68
N SER A 136 -0.41 1.54 13.21
CA SER A 136 -0.73 2.96 13.31
C SER A 136 -0.38 3.57 14.68
N GLN A 137 -0.10 2.77 15.72
CA GLN A 137 0.26 3.25 17.06
C GLN A 137 1.54 2.55 17.58
N GLU A 138 2.65 3.30 17.63
CA GLU A 138 3.78 3.15 18.56
C GLU A 138 4.55 1.81 18.64
N LEU A 139 4.42 0.89 17.71
CA LEU A 139 5.36 -0.23 17.67
C LEU A 139 6.70 0.24 17.08
N ALA A 140 7.60 0.58 18.00
CA ALA A 140 8.95 0.90 17.66
C ALA A 140 9.72 -0.38 17.26
N GLY A 141 10.72 -0.20 16.45
CA GLY A 141 11.65 -1.23 16.02
C GLY A 141 13.04 -0.69 15.89
N VAL A 142 13.90 -1.44 15.22
CA VAL A 142 15.28 -1.01 14.99
C VAL A 142 15.55 -0.63 13.53
N GLY A 143 14.59 -0.79 12.64
CA GLY A 143 14.69 -0.37 11.24
C GLY A 143 15.54 -1.30 10.36
N ILE A 144 15.18 -2.58 10.29
CA ILE A 144 15.85 -3.59 9.44
C ILE A 144 14.84 -4.21 8.49
N HIS A 145 15.17 -4.24 7.20
CA HIS A 145 14.49 -5.08 6.22
C HIS A 145 15.11 -6.47 6.21
N LEU A 146 14.32 -7.49 6.49
CA LEU A 146 14.72 -8.89 6.54
C LEU A 146 14.14 -9.70 5.38
N SER A 147 14.87 -10.73 4.96
CA SER A 147 14.39 -11.80 4.08
C SER A 147 14.87 -13.14 4.60
N SER A 148 14.11 -14.20 4.32
CA SER A 148 14.56 -15.56 4.54
C SER A 148 15.36 -16.03 3.33
N ASN A 149 16.50 -16.65 3.58
CA ASN A 149 17.23 -17.42 2.57
C ASN A 149 16.66 -18.84 2.55
N MET A 150 16.02 -19.20 1.45
CA MET A 150 15.33 -20.49 1.28
C MET A 150 16.28 -21.70 1.35
N ASP A 151 17.56 -21.51 0.98
CA ASP A 151 18.54 -22.60 0.94
C ASP A 151 19.18 -22.88 2.31
N THR A 152 19.35 -21.85 3.14
CA THR A 152 20.02 -21.93 4.45
C THR A 152 19.08 -21.79 5.64
N GLU A 153 17.80 -21.48 5.40
CA GLU A 153 16.79 -21.17 6.42
C GLU A 153 17.22 -20.03 7.38
N GLU A 154 18.13 -19.19 6.93
CA GLU A 154 18.66 -18.08 7.71
C GLU A 154 17.95 -16.76 7.34
N LEU A 155 17.78 -15.91 8.33
CA LEU A 155 17.29 -14.54 8.11
C LEU A 155 18.45 -13.61 7.74
N VAL A 156 18.31 -12.94 6.61
CA VAL A 156 19.35 -12.06 6.05
C VAL A 156 18.84 -10.63 5.99
N VAL A 157 19.68 -9.68 6.37
CA VAL A 157 19.42 -8.25 6.23
C VAL A 157 19.48 -7.87 4.75
N ILE A 158 18.36 -7.40 4.21
CA ILE A 158 18.30 -6.80 2.87
C ILE A 158 18.95 -5.41 2.92
N SER A 159 18.50 -4.58 3.87
CA SER A 159 19.05 -3.25 4.14
C SER A 159 18.58 -2.73 5.50
N PRO A 160 19.39 -1.92 6.21
CA PRO A 160 18.86 -1.07 7.26
C PRO A 160 18.04 0.08 6.64
N ILE A 161 17.06 0.59 7.42
CA ILE A 161 16.30 1.80 7.08
C ILE A 161 17.19 2.99 7.43
N GLU A 162 17.27 3.96 6.54
CA GLU A 162 18.07 5.16 6.73
C GLU A 162 17.62 5.91 8.00
N SER A 163 18.57 6.48 8.72
CA SER A 163 18.36 7.19 10.00
C SER A 163 17.76 6.35 11.14
N SER A 164 17.65 5.04 10.98
CA SER A 164 17.17 4.11 12.02
C SER A 164 18.28 3.71 12.99
N PRO A 165 17.92 3.15 14.19
CA PRO A 165 18.90 2.56 15.10
C PRO A 165 19.85 1.55 14.43
N ALA A 166 19.33 0.71 13.56
CA ALA A 166 20.12 -0.27 12.81
C ALA A 166 21.13 0.39 11.87
N SER A 167 20.71 1.45 11.18
CA SER A 167 21.60 2.23 10.29
C SER A 167 22.72 2.91 11.07
N ARG A 168 22.38 3.56 12.21
CA ARG A 168 23.38 4.20 13.09
C ARG A 168 24.35 3.22 13.73
N ALA A 169 23.90 2.00 14.02
CA ALA A 169 24.74 0.92 14.53
C ALA A 169 25.59 0.24 13.46
N GLY A 170 25.51 0.66 12.20
CA GLY A 170 26.32 0.14 11.11
C GLY A 170 25.92 -1.25 10.62
N ILE A 171 24.67 -1.66 10.77
CA ILE A 171 24.13 -2.87 10.17
C ILE A 171 24.19 -2.73 8.64
N GLN A 172 24.58 -3.81 7.95
CA GLN A 172 24.82 -3.80 6.51
C GLN A 172 23.96 -4.83 5.77
N PRO A 173 23.69 -4.61 4.48
CA PRO A 173 23.13 -5.64 3.61
C PRO A 173 23.97 -6.91 3.64
N ARG A 174 23.31 -8.06 3.65
CA ARG A 174 23.88 -9.41 3.74
C ARG A 174 24.37 -9.81 5.14
N ASP A 175 24.19 -9.02 6.19
CA ASP A 175 24.35 -9.52 7.56
C ASP A 175 23.32 -10.63 7.81
N VAL A 176 23.74 -11.71 8.44
CA VAL A 176 22.84 -12.80 8.83
C VAL A 176 22.40 -12.55 10.26
N LEU A 177 21.09 -12.53 10.49
CA LEU A 177 20.52 -12.41 11.83
C LEU A 177 20.59 -13.78 12.52
N VAL A 178 21.34 -13.86 13.61
CA VAL A 178 21.62 -15.12 14.33
C VAL A 178 20.73 -15.29 15.54
N SER A 179 20.53 -14.23 16.33
CA SER A 179 19.63 -14.25 17.49
C SER A 179 19.04 -12.87 17.80
N ILE A 180 17.90 -12.88 18.51
CA ILE A 180 17.18 -11.71 19.02
C ILE A 180 16.93 -11.96 20.51
N ASP A 181 17.41 -11.11 21.40
CA ASP A 181 17.32 -11.26 22.86
C ASP A 181 17.69 -12.70 23.33
N GLY A 182 18.77 -13.27 22.74
CA GLY A 182 19.24 -14.61 23.02
C GLY A 182 18.46 -15.75 22.30
N THR A 183 17.32 -15.47 21.70
CA THR A 183 16.51 -16.45 20.95
C THR A 183 17.10 -16.65 19.55
N SER A 184 17.46 -17.91 19.20
CA SER A 184 17.98 -18.23 17.87
C SER A 184 16.94 -17.97 16.76
N THR A 185 17.39 -17.40 15.66
CA THR A 185 16.54 -17.13 14.49
C THR A 185 16.61 -18.22 13.42
N LYS A 186 17.34 -19.31 13.65
CA LYS A 186 17.42 -20.42 12.70
C LYS A 186 16.06 -21.08 12.50
N GLY A 187 15.60 -21.17 11.26
CA GLY A 187 14.28 -21.70 10.91
C GLY A 187 13.10 -20.80 11.29
N MET A 188 13.37 -19.59 11.83
CA MET A 188 12.34 -18.65 12.21
C MET A 188 11.79 -17.92 10.96
N SER A 189 10.48 -17.69 10.92
CA SER A 189 9.90 -16.88 9.87
C SER A 189 10.29 -15.40 10.02
N THR A 190 10.33 -14.66 8.91
CA THR A 190 10.55 -13.21 8.94
C THR A 190 9.52 -12.48 9.82
N ALA A 191 8.27 -12.95 9.81
CA ALA A 191 7.20 -12.37 10.61
C ALA A 191 7.44 -12.54 12.12
N ASP A 192 7.89 -13.72 12.55
CA ASP A 192 8.17 -13.98 13.96
C ASP A 192 9.41 -13.22 14.45
N ALA A 193 10.45 -13.13 13.62
CA ALA A 193 11.61 -12.29 13.93
C ALA A 193 11.20 -10.80 14.10
N ILE A 194 10.33 -10.29 13.23
CA ILE A 194 9.82 -8.91 13.33
C ILE A 194 9.04 -8.71 14.63
N LYS A 195 8.25 -9.69 15.09
CA LYS A 195 7.53 -9.60 16.38
C LYS A 195 8.50 -9.44 17.56
N LEU A 196 9.62 -10.17 17.55
CA LEU A 196 10.64 -10.08 18.60
C LEU A 196 11.42 -8.76 18.55
N ILE A 197 11.72 -8.25 17.34
CA ILE A 197 12.43 -6.99 17.14
C ILE A 197 11.58 -5.80 17.57
N ARG A 198 10.28 -5.84 17.31
CA ARG A 198 9.33 -4.78 17.67
C ARG A 198 9.09 -4.77 19.17
N GLY A 199 8.69 -3.61 19.69
CA GLY A 199 8.34 -3.43 21.09
C GLY A 199 8.08 -1.97 21.42
N ARG A 200 7.98 -1.66 22.71
CA ARG A 200 7.75 -0.29 23.17
C ARG A 200 8.94 0.60 22.83
N SER A 201 8.69 1.82 22.35
CA SER A 201 9.72 2.81 22.09
C SER A 201 10.57 3.09 23.33
N GLY A 202 11.86 3.27 23.15
CA GLY A 202 12.85 3.48 24.23
C GLY A 202 13.33 2.19 24.90
N THR A 203 12.74 1.02 24.62
CA THR A 203 13.27 -0.28 25.14
C THR A 203 14.42 -0.79 24.27
N THR A 204 15.30 -1.59 24.86
CA THR A 204 16.45 -2.19 24.17
C THR A 204 16.10 -3.57 23.64
N VAL A 205 16.63 -3.92 22.46
CA VAL A 205 16.67 -5.28 21.91
C VAL A 205 18.11 -5.63 21.61
N ASN A 206 18.54 -6.83 22.01
CA ASN A 206 19.88 -7.34 21.72
C ASN A 206 19.82 -8.19 20.45
N ILE A 207 20.60 -7.81 19.45
CA ILE A 207 20.65 -8.48 18.16
C ILE A 207 22.06 -9.01 17.93
N THR A 208 22.16 -10.32 17.66
CA THR A 208 23.40 -10.93 17.19
C THR A 208 23.35 -11.11 15.70
N LEU A 209 24.33 -10.56 14.99
CA LEU A 209 24.52 -10.71 13.56
C LEU A 209 25.79 -11.50 13.26
N ARG A 210 25.85 -12.10 12.07
CA ARG A 210 27.06 -12.67 11.49
C ARG A 210 27.39 -11.95 10.19
N ARG A 211 28.57 -11.30 10.16
CA ARG A 211 29.10 -10.59 8.98
C ARG A 211 30.42 -11.22 8.57
N ARG A 212 30.50 -11.79 7.36
CA ARG A 212 31.73 -12.43 6.83
C ARG A 212 32.36 -13.42 7.84
N GLY A 213 31.53 -14.20 8.53
CA GLY A 213 31.96 -15.18 9.53
C GLY A 213 32.17 -14.62 10.94
N GLN A 214 32.28 -13.31 11.13
CA GLN A 214 32.44 -12.66 12.44
C GLN A 214 31.10 -12.41 13.12
N LYS A 215 31.02 -12.65 14.41
CA LYS A 215 29.88 -12.36 15.26
C LYS A 215 29.88 -10.89 15.68
N LEU A 216 28.73 -10.25 15.61
CA LEU A 216 28.49 -8.86 16.01
C LEU A 216 27.29 -8.84 16.96
N ASP A 217 27.53 -8.49 18.22
CA ASP A 217 26.48 -8.31 19.22
C ASP A 217 26.16 -6.84 19.37
N LEU A 218 24.91 -6.45 19.16
CA LEU A 218 24.44 -5.07 19.15
C LEU A 218 23.25 -4.91 20.09
N ALA A 219 23.33 -3.96 21.01
CA ALA A 219 22.19 -3.52 21.81
C ALA A 219 21.57 -2.28 21.13
N LEU A 220 20.37 -2.41 20.62
CA LEU A 220 19.69 -1.37 19.86
C LEU A 220 18.47 -0.86 20.62
N THR A 221 18.35 0.44 20.74
CA THR A 221 17.15 1.07 21.31
C THR A 221 16.04 1.05 20.25
N ARG A 222 14.85 0.54 20.60
CA ARG A 222 13.69 0.60 19.73
C ARG A 222 13.20 2.05 19.61
N GLU A 223 13.01 2.50 18.40
CA GLU A 223 12.47 3.82 18.06
C GLU A 223 11.30 3.69 17.10
N LEU A 224 10.42 4.68 17.07
CA LEU A 224 9.44 4.80 16.00
C LEU A 224 10.18 4.93 14.68
N ILE A 225 10.02 3.93 13.81
CA ILE A 225 10.68 3.94 12.51
C ILE A 225 9.78 4.67 11.52
N GLU A 226 10.15 5.91 11.21
CA GLU A 226 9.50 6.66 10.14
C GLU A 226 9.84 6.01 8.80
N LEU A 227 8.87 5.31 8.22
CA LEU A 227 8.99 4.76 6.87
C LEU A 227 8.73 5.88 5.88
N HIS A 228 9.80 6.58 5.47
CA HIS A 228 9.69 7.58 4.41
C HIS A 228 9.15 6.96 3.13
N ALA A 229 7.98 7.45 2.73
CA ALA A 229 7.29 7.00 1.53
C ALA A 229 7.99 7.49 0.25
N VAL A 230 8.75 8.58 0.37
CA VAL A 230 9.36 9.30 -0.75
C VAL A 230 10.89 9.19 -0.71
N VAL A 231 11.48 8.94 -1.87
CA VAL A 231 12.92 9.11 -2.13
C VAL A 231 13.06 10.11 -3.26
N HIS A 232 13.99 11.06 -3.15
CA HIS A 232 14.20 12.05 -4.19
C HIS A 232 15.68 12.35 -4.43
N GLN A 233 16.00 12.83 -5.62
CA GLN A 233 17.34 13.24 -6.03
C GLN A 233 17.29 14.23 -7.19
N VAL A 234 18.34 15.04 -7.36
CA VAL A 234 18.54 15.84 -8.56
C VAL A 234 19.36 15.02 -9.56
N ASN A 235 18.84 14.87 -10.75
CA ASN A 235 19.58 14.34 -11.89
C ASN A 235 19.93 15.49 -12.85
N THR A 236 21.10 15.42 -13.46
CA THR A 236 21.49 16.36 -14.52
C THR A 236 21.43 15.63 -15.85
N SER A 237 20.58 16.12 -16.75
CA SER A 237 20.48 15.57 -18.10
C SER A 237 21.76 15.84 -18.92
N PRO A 238 22.00 15.12 -20.03
CA PRO A 238 23.15 15.38 -20.91
C PRO A 238 23.26 16.84 -21.37
N ASN A 239 22.15 17.56 -21.43
CA ASN A 239 22.10 18.96 -21.86
C ASN A 239 22.17 19.96 -20.66
N GLY A 240 22.58 19.51 -19.47
CA GLY A 240 22.74 20.36 -18.28
C GLY A 240 21.45 20.74 -17.57
N VAL A 241 20.28 20.24 -18.00
CA VAL A 241 18.99 20.50 -17.36
C VAL A 241 18.92 19.72 -16.05
N LYS A 242 18.65 20.39 -14.93
CA LYS A 242 18.42 19.76 -13.64
C LYS A 242 16.99 19.21 -13.55
N VAL A 243 16.86 17.91 -13.37
CA VAL A 243 15.60 17.19 -13.26
C VAL A 243 15.42 16.69 -11.83
N GLY A 244 14.32 17.05 -11.19
CA GLY A 244 13.93 16.49 -9.90
C GLY A 244 13.32 15.10 -10.10
N TYR A 245 14.00 14.06 -9.63
CA TYR A 245 13.44 12.71 -9.58
C TYR A 245 12.84 12.47 -8.21
N ILE A 246 11.55 12.07 -8.15
CA ILE A 246 10.85 11.73 -6.92
C ILE A 246 10.25 10.34 -7.10
N ARG A 247 10.55 9.41 -6.21
CA ARG A 247 9.92 8.09 -6.17
C ARG A 247 9.03 7.97 -4.95
N LEU A 248 7.72 7.79 -5.18
CA LEU A 248 6.74 7.50 -4.16
C LEU A 248 6.52 5.98 -4.10
N LYS A 249 6.94 5.34 -3.01
CA LYS A 249 6.91 3.87 -2.87
C LYS A 249 5.53 3.35 -2.46
N GLN A 250 4.82 4.11 -1.62
CA GLN A 250 3.48 3.79 -1.11
C GLN A 250 2.79 5.04 -0.56
N PHE A 251 1.49 4.97 -0.36
CA PHE A 251 0.70 6.04 0.25
C PHE A 251 0.45 5.70 1.73
N ASN A 252 1.36 6.11 2.61
CA ASN A 252 1.20 6.05 4.07
C ASN A 252 0.86 7.43 4.65
N ALA A 253 0.70 7.52 5.97
CA ALA A 253 0.33 8.77 6.65
C ALA A 253 1.37 9.91 6.48
N MET A 254 2.64 9.58 6.19
CA MET A 254 3.71 10.56 5.99
C MET A 254 3.89 10.96 4.51
N ALA A 255 3.24 10.25 3.57
CA ALA A 255 3.52 10.38 2.14
C ALA A 255 3.33 11.81 1.60
N ALA A 256 2.28 12.52 2.03
CA ALA A 256 2.03 13.89 1.61
C ALA A 256 3.06 14.87 2.17
N LYS A 257 3.42 14.73 3.44
CA LYS A 257 4.46 15.53 4.10
C LYS A 257 5.83 15.31 3.45
N ASP A 258 6.20 14.04 3.21
CA ASP A 258 7.44 13.67 2.56
C ASP A 258 7.50 14.21 1.12
N MET A 259 6.39 14.14 0.38
CA MET A 259 6.28 14.69 -0.99
C MET A 259 6.46 16.21 -0.98
N GLN A 260 5.82 16.91 -0.05
CA GLN A 260 5.96 18.35 0.09
C GLN A 260 7.40 18.76 0.38
N ALA A 261 8.06 18.04 1.30
CA ALA A 261 9.46 18.28 1.65
C ALA A 261 10.39 18.04 0.45
N ALA A 262 10.17 16.93 -0.30
CA ALA A 262 10.93 16.61 -1.49
C ALA A 262 10.81 17.67 -2.59
N ILE A 263 9.61 18.17 -2.85
CA ILE A 263 9.39 19.23 -3.85
C ILE A 263 10.15 20.50 -3.43
N ARG A 264 10.05 20.93 -2.17
CA ARG A 264 10.73 22.15 -1.68
C ARG A 264 12.25 22.02 -1.74
N ASP A 265 12.82 20.86 -1.34
CA ASP A 265 14.27 20.64 -1.44
C ASP A 265 14.76 20.70 -2.89
N LEU A 266 14.03 20.03 -3.79
CA LEU A 266 14.41 20.00 -5.20
C LEU A 266 14.31 21.39 -5.86
N GLU A 267 13.28 22.19 -5.55
CA GLU A 267 13.17 23.58 -6.04
C GLU A 267 14.30 24.46 -5.51
N ALA A 268 14.66 24.34 -4.23
CA ALA A 268 15.80 25.07 -3.65
C ALA A 268 17.13 24.70 -4.34
N ARG A 269 17.22 23.51 -4.94
CA ARG A 269 18.38 23.04 -5.71
C ARG A 269 18.31 23.39 -7.21
N GLY A 270 17.26 24.12 -7.62
CA GLY A 270 17.10 24.71 -8.95
C GLY A 270 16.72 23.69 -10.03
N VAL A 271 15.86 22.71 -9.72
CA VAL A 271 15.32 21.82 -10.75
C VAL A 271 14.39 22.58 -11.69
N GLN A 272 14.31 22.16 -12.94
CA GLN A 272 13.55 22.79 -14.01
C GLN A 272 12.27 22.00 -14.37
N GLY A 273 12.12 20.80 -13.82
CA GLY A 273 10.98 19.92 -14.00
C GLY A 273 11.16 18.64 -13.24
N TYR A 274 10.12 17.80 -13.25
CA TYR A 274 10.04 16.62 -12.40
C TYR A 274 9.74 15.34 -13.16
N VAL A 275 10.32 14.23 -12.69
CA VAL A 275 9.89 12.87 -12.97
C VAL A 275 9.41 12.24 -11.66
N LEU A 276 8.09 12.02 -11.56
CA LEU A 276 7.46 11.32 -10.43
C LEU A 276 7.34 9.84 -10.76
N ASP A 277 8.01 8.99 -9.99
CA ASP A 277 8.02 7.54 -10.20
C ASP A 277 7.00 6.83 -9.28
N LEU A 278 5.93 6.34 -9.88
CA LEU A 278 4.88 5.53 -9.25
C LEU A 278 4.99 4.05 -9.62
N ARG A 279 6.06 3.62 -10.27
CA ARG A 279 6.24 2.22 -10.66
C ARG A 279 6.33 1.32 -9.44
N SER A 280 5.59 0.21 -9.48
CA SER A 280 5.49 -0.77 -8.40
C SER A 280 4.97 -0.19 -7.07
N ASN A 281 4.24 0.93 -7.14
CA ASN A 281 3.51 1.47 -6.00
C ASN A 281 2.13 0.79 -5.93
N PRO A 282 1.85 -0.02 -4.90
CA PRO A 282 0.58 -0.74 -4.78
C PRO A 282 -0.59 0.16 -4.31
N GLY A 283 -0.35 1.43 -4.06
CA GLY A 283 -1.32 2.35 -3.47
C GLY A 283 -1.10 2.56 -1.97
N GLY A 284 -2.18 2.58 -1.23
CA GLY A 284 -2.24 2.82 0.21
C GLY A 284 -3.39 3.75 0.59
N LEU A 285 -3.16 4.67 1.51
CA LEU A 285 -4.18 5.59 2.03
C LEU A 285 -4.74 6.48 0.92
N PHE A 286 -6.05 6.44 0.76
CA PHE A 286 -6.77 7.26 -0.19
C PHE A 286 -6.56 8.78 0.05
N ASN A 287 -6.68 9.21 1.32
CA ASN A 287 -6.50 10.63 1.66
C ASN A 287 -5.11 11.13 1.30
N ALA A 288 -4.06 10.33 1.50
CA ALA A 288 -2.71 10.70 1.09
C ALA A 288 -2.60 10.92 -0.44
N ALA A 289 -3.34 10.15 -1.26
CA ALA A 289 -3.37 10.39 -2.71
C ALA A 289 -4.06 11.72 -3.07
N VAL A 290 -5.13 12.06 -2.36
CA VAL A 290 -5.82 13.34 -2.54
C VAL A 290 -4.91 14.51 -2.14
N GLU A 291 -4.27 14.42 -0.96
CA GLU A 291 -3.34 15.44 -0.46
C GLU A 291 -2.15 15.63 -1.40
N ILE A 292 -1.55 14.52 -1.88
CA ILE A 292 -0.44 14.61 -2.85
C ILE A 292 -0.92 15.20 -4.17
N ALA A 293 -2.10 14.84 -4.67
CA ALA A 293 -2.64 15.45 -5.89
C ALA A 293 -2.79 16.97 -5.76
N GLN A 294 -3.18 17.47 -4.59
CA GLN A 294 -3.30 18.91 -4.31
C GLN A 294 -1.95 19.65 -4.35
N LEU A 295 -0.85 18.98 -4.04
CA LEU A 295 0.49 19.58 -4.18
C LEU A 295 0.85 19.91 -5.64
N TRP A 296 0.22 19.22 -6.59
CA TRP A 296 0.50 19.34 -8.02
C TRP A 296 -0.61 20.04 -8.81
N LEU A 297 -1.83 20.15 -8.28
CA LEU A 297 -3.01 20.66 -8.97
C LEU A 297 -3.56 21.93 -8.29
N ASP A 298 -3.69 23.02 -9.03
CA ASP A 298 -4.36 24.23 -8.55
C ASP A 298 -5.87 24.03 -8.41
N HIS A 299 -6.47 23.29 -9.33
CA HIS A 299 -7.91 23.03 -9.44
C HIS A 299 -8.17 21.76 -10.26
N GLY A 300 -9.42 21.39 -10.36
CA GLY A 300 -9.87 20.26 -11.17
C GLY A 300 -10.28 19.06 -10.33
N ILE A 301 -10.75 18.04 -11.00
CA ILE A 301 -11.25 16.81 -10.36
C ILE A 301 -10.09 15.85 -10.14
N ILE A 302 -9.93 15.39 -8.89
CA ILE A 302 -8.95 14.35 -8.56
C ILE A 302 -9.52 12.97 -8.91
N MET A 303 -10.75 12.70 -8.48
CA MET A 303 -11.43 11.43 -8.77
C MET A 303 -12.94 11.54 -8.55
N ARG A 304 -13.66 10.53 -9.05
CA ARG A 304 -15.09 10.31 -8.82
C ARG A 304 -15.26 8.93 -8.19
N SER A 305 -16.10 8.83 -7.16
CA SER A 305 -16.45 7.52 -6.57
C SER A 305 -17.95 7.27 -6.68
N SER A 306 -18.33 6.01 -6.69
CA SER A 306 -19.72 5.58 -6.68
C SER A 306 -19.88 4.43 -5.72
N SER A 307 -20.78 4.58 -4.74
CA SER A 307 -21.16 3.54 -3.79
C SER A 307 -22.33 2.69 -4.32
N ARG A 308 -22.67 1.62 -3.59
CA ARG A 308 -23.82 0.75 -3.87
C ARG A 308 -25.14 1.53 -4.03
N ASN A 309 -25.34 2.57 -3.21
CA ASN A 309 -26.57 3.36 -3.23
C ASN A 309 -26.59 4.44 -4.32
N GLY A 310 -25.66 4.37 -5.28
CA GLY A 310 -25.55 5.35 -6.36
C GLY A 310 -25.01 6.70 -5.91
N ILE A 311 -24.62 6.86 -4.63
CA ILE A 311 -24.01 8.10 -4.13
C ILE A 311 -22.71 8.30 -4.88
N GLN A 312 -22.62 9.40 -5.59
CA GLN A 312 -21.41 9.83 -6.29
C GLN A 312 -20.71 10.90 -5.46
N GLU A 313 -19.46 10.67 -5.15
CA GLU A 313 -18.60 11.66 -4.52
C GLU A 313 -17.54 12.12 -5.51
N VAL A 314 -17.32 13.43 -5.59
CA VAL A 314 -16.30 14.05 -6.43
C VAL A 314 -15.27 14.71 -5.52
N LYS A 315 -14.02 14.28 -5.60
CA LYS A 315 -12.92 14.96 -4.93
C LYS A 315 -12.30 15.98 -5.87
N LEU A 316 -12.22 17.21 -5.41
CA LEU A 316 -11.67 18.35 -6.14
C LEU A 316 -10.32 18.74 -5.57
N ALA A 317 -9.41 19.18 -6.42
CA ALA A 317 -8.22 19.90 -5.99
C ALA A 317 -8.61 21.33 -5.54
N GLN A 318 -8.06 21.72 -4.40
CA GLN A 318 -8.29 23.04 -3.78
C GLN A 318 -6.93 23.73 -3.63
N GLY A 319 -6.48 24.37 -4.71
CA GLY A 319 -5.15 24.98 -4.81
C GLY A 319 -4.80 26.01 -3.74
N PRO A 320 -3.61 26.62 -3.82
CA PRO A 320 -2.69 26.55 -4.95
C PRO A 320 -1.79 25.30 -4.94
N ALA A 321 -1.38 24.85 -6.12
CA ALA A 321 -0.34 23.84 -6.26
C ALA A 321 0.98 24.35 -5.71
N LEU A 322 1.79 23.44 -5.12
CA LEU A 322 3.09 23.80 -4.57
C LEU A 322 4.09 24.15 -5.68
N THR A 323 3.95 23.54 -6.84
CA THR A 323 4.83 23.78 -7.99
C THR A 323 4.07 23.73 -9.32
N LYS A 324 4.50 24.60 -10.27
CA LYS A 324 4.00 24.63 -11.66
C LYS A 324 5.03 24.10 -12.67
N LEU A 325 6.19 23.70 -12.21
CA LEU A 325 7.24 23.15 -13.08
C LEU A 325 6.73 21.92 -13.82
N PRO A 326 7.12 21.69 -15.08
CA PRO A 326 6.73 20.54 -15.88
C PRO A 326 6.92 19.20 -15.16
N LEU A 327 5.97 18.29 -15.34
CA LEU A 327 5.91 17.01 -14.65
C LEU A 327 5.67 15.88 -15.65
N VAL A 328 6.41 14.79 -15.50
CA VAL A 328 6.16 13.48 -16.13
C VAL A 328 6.02 12.44 -15.05
N VAL A 329 5.11 11.48 -15.22
CA VAL A 329 4.85 10.42 -14.25
C VAL A 329 5.20 9.06 -14.84
N LEU A 330 6.03 8.29 -14.15
CA LEU A 330 6.37 6.90 -14.49
C LEU A 330 5.37 5.93 -13.84
N VAL A 331 4.82 5.03 -14.64
CA VAL A 331 3.85 4.01 -14.20
C VAL A 331 4.19 2.63 -14.79
N ASN A 332 3.75 1.55 -14.11
CA ASN A 332 3.86 0.19 -14.64
C ASN A 332 2.69 -0.69 -14.20
N GLN A 333 2.69 -1.96 -14.62
CA GLN A 333 1.66 -2.96 -14.32
C GLN A 333 1.41 -3.20 -12.81
N ARG A 334 2.32 -2.74 -11.92
CA ARG A 334 2.21 -2.84 -10.46
C ARG A 334 1.84 -1.51 -9.81
N THR A 335 1.60 -0.47 -10.60
CA THR A 335 1.01 0.79 -10.13
C THR A 335 -0.48 0.54 -9.93
N ALA A 336 -0.98 0.65 -8.69
CA ALA A 336 -2.35 0.25 -8.33
C ALA A 336 -3.04 1.22 -7.36
N ALA A 337 -4.37 1.16 -7.29
CA ALA A 337 -5.21 1.84 -6.30
C ALA A 337 -4.92 3.34 -6.18
N ALA A 338 -4.52 3.85 -5.00
CA ALA A 338 -4.21 5.25 -4.74
C ALA A 338 -3.19 5.84 -5.73
N ALA A 339 -2.23 5.03 -6.22
CA ALA A 339 -1.29 5.45 -7.24
C ALA A 339 -1.94 5.64 -8.61
N GLU A 340 -2.99 4.87 -8.94
CA GLU A 340 -3.77 5.07 -10.15
C GLU A 340 -4.65 6.32 -10.05
N ILE A 341 -5.18 6.63 -8.86
CA ILE A 341 -5.92 7.86 -8.61
C ILE A 341 -5.02 9.06 -8.88
N LEU A 342 -3.82 9.11 -8.27
CA LEU A 342 -2.88 10.21 -8.47
C LEU A 342 -2.46 10.32 -9.95
N ALA A 343 -2.04 9.23 -10.58
CA ALA A 343 -1.62 9.22 -11.97
C ALA A 343 -2.71 9.72 -12.92
N SER A 344 -3.96 9.21 -12.75
CA SER A 344 -5.08 9.64 -13.58
C SER A 344 -5.48 11.10 -13.33
N ALA A 345 -5.46 11.56 -12.08
CA ALA A 345 -5.75 12.94 -11.75
C ALA A 345 -4.79 13.90 -12.44
N LEU A 346 -3.49 13.62 -12.37
CA LEU A 346 -2.45 14.43 -13.00
C LEU A 346 -2.58 14.45 -14.53
N ARG A 347 -2.86 13.30 -15.15
CA ARG A 347 -3.05 13.21 -16.60
C ARG A 347 -4.33 13.88 -17.07
N ASP A 348 -5.46 13.58 -16.43
CA ASP A 348 -6.77 14.03 -16.88
C ASP A 348 -6.95 15.56 -16.75
N ASN A 349 -6.27 16.18 -15.76
CA ASN A 349 -6.16 17.62 -15.62
C ASN A 349 -5.04 18.24 -16.47
N LYS A 350 -4.42 17.47 -17.37
CA LYS A 350 -3.33 17.91 -18.24
C LYS A 350 -2.11 18.47 -17.49
N ARG A 351 -1.90 18.04 -16.24
CA ARG A 351 -0.77 18.45 -15.41
C ARG A 351 0.50 17.68 -15.72
N ALA A 352 0.36 16.42 -16.16
CA ALA A 352 1.47 15.56 -16.47
C ALA A 352 1.17 14.60 -17.62
N LEU A 353 2.23 14.15 -18.30
CA LEU A 353 2.18 13.00 -19.20
C LEU A 353 2.59 11.74 -18.44
N LEU A 354 1.88 10.63 -18.69
CA LEU A 354 2.23 9.32 -18.16
C LEU A 354 3.16 8.58 -19.12
N VAL A 355 4.24 8.01 -18.59
CA VAL A 355 5.25 7.24 -19.32
C VAL A 355 5.38 5.86 -18.67
N GLY A 356 5.47 4.81 -19.47
CA GLY A 356 5.72 3.46 -18.98
C GLY A 356 4.76 2.42 -19.52
N GLU A 357 4.19 1.61 -18.64
CA GLU A 357 3.30 0.51 -18.97
C GLU A 357 1.90 0.75 -18.39
N LYS A 358 0.91 0.07 -18.97
CA LYS A 358 -0.46 0.07 -18.45
C LYS A 358 -0.48 -0.32 -16.97
N THR A 359 -1.24 0.42 -16.14
CA THR A 359 -1.36 0.17 -14.70
C THR A 359 -2.20 -1.06 -14.38
N TYR A 360 -2.28 -1.42 -13.10
CA TYR A 360 -2.92 -2.64 -12.62
C TYR A 360 -4.43 -2.69 -12.89
N GLY A 361 -5.14 -1.62 -12.61
CA GLY A 361 -6.60 -1.56 -12.76
C GLY A 361 -7.35 -1.98 -11.50
N LEU A 362 -6.94 -1.49 -10.33
CA LEU A 362 -7.69 -1.65 -9.09
C LEU A 362 -8.58 -0.43 -8.87
N GLY A 363 -9.81 -0.50 -9.36
CA GLY A 363 -10.80 0.57 -9.30
C GLY A 363 -11.79 0.46 -8.13
N ARG A 364 -11.45 -0.28 -7.07
CA ARG A 364 -12.31 -0.55 -5.91
C ARG A 364 -11.75 0.06 -4.64
N MET A 365 -12.66 0.50 -3.76
CA MET A 365 -12.34 0.93 -2.41
C MET A 365 -12.95 -0.04 -1.40
N GLN A 366 -12.21 -0.33 -0.34
CA GLN A 366 -12.67 -1.13 0.78
C GLN A 366 -12.82 -0.25 2.01
N ARG A 367 -13.86 -0.53 2.80
CA ARG A 367 -13.99 -0.01 4.16
C ARG A 367 -13.65 -1.09 5.16
N PHE A 368 -12.92 -0.72 6.20
CA PHE A 368 -12.65 -1.60 7.32
C PHE A 368 -13.79 -1.49 8.33
N HIS A 369 -14.26 -2.64 8.82
CA HIS A 369 -15.25 -2.78 9.89
C HIS A 369 -14.67 -3.65 10.99
N LYS A 370 -14.61 -3.12 12.20
CA LYS A 370 -14.26 -3.90 13.39
C LYS A 370 -15.51 -4.60 13.89
N LEU A 371 -15.40 -5.89 14.21
CA LEU A 371 -16.48 -6.71 14.73
C LEU A 371 -16.45 -6.74 16.26
N SER A 372 -17.56 -7.14 16.86
CA SER A 372 -17.79 -7.09 18.31
C SER A 372 -16.85 -7.97 19.14
N ASP A 373 -16.21 -8.98 18.51
CA ASP A 373 -15.22 -9.87 19.14
C ASP A 373 -13.77 -9.40 18.96
N GLY A 374 -13.56 -8.23 18.34
CA GLY A 374 -12.25 -7.68 18.02
C GLY A 374 -11.65 -8.15 16.70
N SER A 375 -12.32 -9.07 15.98
CA SER A 375 -11.99 -9.37 14.58
C SER A 375 -12.43 -8.23 13.66
N GLY A 376 -12.18 -8.34 12.35
CA GLY A 376 -12.56 -7.29 11.41
C GLY A 376 -12.80 -7.79 10.00
N MET A 377 -13.36 -6.92 9.18
CA MET A 377 -13.61 -7.16 7.77
C MET A 377 -13.21 -5.96 6.92
N TYR A 378 -12.57 -6.23 5.79
CA TYR A 378 -12.51 -5.29 4.69
C TYR A 378 -13.64 -5.61 3.72
N VAL A 379 -14.44 -4.61 3.36
CA VAL A 379 -15.60 -4.77 2.49
C VAL A 379 -15.52 -3.80 1.33
N THR A 380 -15.57 -4.29 0.11
CA THR A 380 -15.68 -3.46 -1.09
C THR A 380 -17.02 -2.70 -1.05
N ASN A 381 -16.97 -1.38 -0.87
CA ASN A 381 -18.14 -0.55 -0.72
C ASN A 381 -18.32 0.50 -1.81
N SER A 382 -17.28 0.78 -2.58
CA SER A 382 -17.33 1.75 -3.68
C SER A 382 -16.34 1.42 -4.79
N THR A 383 -16.60 1.97 -5.96
CA THR A 383 -15.65 2.03 -7.08
C THR A 383 -15.25 3.46 -7.33
N TYR A 384 -14.08 3.65 -7.93
CA TYR A 384 -13.65 4.96 -8.36
C TYR A 384 -13.35 4.99 -9.87
N LYS A 385 -13.51 6.17 -10.43
CA LYS A 385 -13.26 6.50 -11.83
C LYS A 385 -12.27 7.66 -11.89
N THR A 386 -11.63 7.80 -13.02
CA THR A 386 -10.74 8.94 -13.27
C THR A 386 -11.51 10.27 -13.23
N ALA A 387 -10.82 11.39 -13.24
CA ALA A 387 -11.43 12.73 -13.31
C ALA A 387 -12.38 12.88 -14.50
N LYS A 388 -12.03 12.28 -15.64
CA LYS A 388 -12.87 12.25 -16.86
C LYS A 388 -13.97 11.20 -16.85
N GLY A 389 -14.10 10.42 -15.76
CA GLY A 389 -15.15 9.41 -15.62
C GLY A 389 -14.80 8.04 -16.22
N ALA A 390 -13.57 7.82 -16.68
CA ALA A 390 -13.17 6.52 -17.20
C ALA A 390 -13.07 5.47 -16.07
N VAL A 391 -13.51 4.26 -16.36
CA VAL A 391 -13.45 3.13 -15.42
C VAL A 391 -12.03 2.61 -15.35
N ILE A 392 -11.49 2.50 -14.13
CA ILE A 392 -10.15 1.96 -13.86
C ILE A 392 -10.19 0.46 -13.64
N GLU A 393 -11.26 -0.05 -13.00
CA GLU A 393 -11.41 -1.46 -12.65
C GLU A 393 -11.17 -2.39 -13.83
N LYS A 394 -10.22 -3.32 -13.70
CA LYS A 394 -9.74 -4.27 -14.71
C LYS A 394 -9.15 -3.63 -15.99
N SER A 395 -9.44 -2.34 -16.23
CA SER A 395 -8.96 -1.62 -17.42
C SER A 395 -7.56 -1.04 -17.23
N GLY A 396 -7.23 -0.60 -16.02
CA GLY A 396 -6.02 0.16 -15.76
C GLY A 396 -5.97 1.48 -16.52
N ILE A 397 -4.86 2.17 -16.38
CA ILE A 397 -4.60 3.46 -17.04
C ILE A 397 -3.50 3.23 -18.07
N LEU A 398 -3.78 3.54 -19.34
CA LEU A 398 -2.78 3.50 -20.40
C LEU A 398 -1.90 4.75 -20.31
N PRO A 399 -0.56 4.62 -20.37
CA PRO A 399 0.32 5.78 -20.42
C PRO A 399 0.22 6.49 -21.78
N ASP A 400 0.57 7.77 -21.80
CA ASP A 400 0.64 8.59 -23.02
C ASP A 400 1.85 8.21 -23.89
N VAL A 401 2.95 7.78 -23.24
CA VAL A 401 4.15 7.27 -23.89
C VAL A 401 4.42 5.86 -23.38
N VAL A 402 4.19 4.86 -24.24
CA VAL A 402 4.40 3.45 -23.89
C VAL A 402 5.89 3.11 -23.96
N THR A 403 6.45 2.60 -22.87
CA THR A 403 7.81 2.06 -22.82
C THR A 403 7.86 0.88 -21.86
N VAL A 404 8.45 -0.22 -22.31
CA VAL A 404 8.57 -1.47 -21.55
C VAL A 404 9.98 -1.57 -21.01
N PHE A 405 10.13 -1.95 -19.75
CA PHE A 405 11.42 -2.32 -19.21
C PHE A 405 11.92 -3.58 -19.92
N ARG A 406 13.06 -3.49 -20.61
CA ARG A 406 13.70 -4.64 -21.26
C ARG A 406 14.88 -5.09 -20.41
N GLU A 407 14.83 -6.31 -19.89
CA GLU A 407 15.98 -6.99 -19.26
C GLU A 407 17.13 -7.27 -20.26
N SER A 408 16.91 -7.00 -21.56
CA SER A 408 17.85 -7.29 -22.65
C SER A 408 19.20 -6.57 -22.57
N ASP A 409 19.31 -5.57 -21.68
CA ASP A 409 20.56 -4.82 -21.49
C ASP A 409 21.48 -5.46 -20.43
N GLY A 410 21.21 -6.71 -20.01
CA GLY A 410 22.04 -7.45 -19.05
C GLY A 410 22.07 -6.88 -17.62
N LEU A 411 21.34 -5.80 -17.39
CA LEU A 411 21.23 -5.11 -16.11
C LEU A 411 19.92 -5.49 -15.43
N LYS A 412 19.96 -6.39 -14.46
CA LYS A 412 18.92 -6.44 -13.44
C LYS A 412 18.80 -5.04 -12.85
N LEU A 413 17.64 -4.41 -12.94
CA LEU A 413 17.41 -3.07 -12.39
C LEU A 413 17.63 -3.13 -10.88
N THR A 414 18.85 -2.87 -10.45
CA THR A 414 19.18 -2.81 -9.03
C THR A 414 18.51 -1.58 -8.41
N ALA A 415 18.23 -1.63 -7.11
CA ALA A 415 17.65 -0.48 -6.40
C ALA A 415 18.46 0.82 -6.61
N ARG A 416 19.78 0.73 -6.85
CA ARG A 416 20.67 1.86 -7.13
C ARG A 416 20.60 2.38 -8.57
N ALA A 417 20.07 1.60 -9.51
CA ALA A 417 19.95 1.99 -10.90
C ALA A 417 18.61 2.67 -11.23
N ILE A 418 17.61 2.47 -10.37
CA ILE A 418 16.27 3.05 -10.54
C ILE A 418 16.37 4.58 -10.52
N GLY A 419 15.73 5.23 -11.50
CA GLY A 419 15.71 6.69 -11.62
C GLY A 419 17.04 7.31 -12.05
N THR A 420 17.94 6.53 -12.65
CA THR A 420 19.22 7.01 -13.22
C THR A 420 19.27 6.77 -14.72
N GLN A 421 20.34 7.21 -15.38
CA GLN A 421 20.59 6.96 -16.82
C GLN A 421 20.72 5.45 -17.16
N LYS A 422 20.88 4.58 -16.19
CA LYS A 422 20.85 3.11 -16.36
C LYS A 422 19.44 2.54 -16.45
N ASP A 423 18.43 3.32 -16.07
CA ASP A 423 17.02 2.96 -16.13
C ASP A 423 16.42 3.40 -17.46
N SER A 424 16.15 2.45 -18.35
CA SER A 424 15.64 2.74 -19.69
C SER A 424 14.30 3.47 -19.70
N GLN A 425 13.40 3.15 -18.77
CA GLN A 425 12.11 3.85 -18.64
C GLN A 425 12.31 5.28 -18.11
N TYR A 426 13.25 5.49 -17.16
CA TYR A 426 13.58 6.83 -16.68
C TYR A 426 14.13 7.70 -17.82
N ARG A 427 15.02 7.17 -18.67
CA ARG A 427 15.53 7.92 -19.84
C ARG A 427 14.41 8.41 -20.75
N VAL A 428 13.44 7.54 -21.06
CA VAL A 428 12.26 7.94 -21.87
C VAL A 428 11.43 9.02 -21.17
N ALA A 429 11.25 8.93 -19.84
CA ALA A 429 10.55 9.95 -19.08
C ALA A 429 11.31 11.28 -19.07
N GLU A 430 12.62 11.27 -18.88
CA GLU A 430 13.48 12.45 -18.94
C GLU A 430 13.44 13.09 -20.33
N GLU A 431 13.58 12.32 -21.41
CA GLU A 431 13.46 12.82 -22.78
C GLU A 431 12.08 13.45 -23.04
N THR A 432 11.01 12.84 -22.52
CA THR A 432 9.65 13.36 -22.63
C THR A 432 9.54 14.69 -21.89
N LEU A 433 10.08 14.79 -20.68
CA LEU A 433 10.14 16.04 -19.91
C LEU A 433 10.90 17.14 -20.64
N LEU A 434 12.07 16.82 -21.20
CA LEU A 434 12.88 17.78 -21.96
C LEU A 434 12.15 18.29 -23.21
N LYS A 435 11.33 17.48 -23.87
CA LYS A 435 10.47 17.92 -24.97
C LYS A 435 9.40 18.92 -24.49
N VAL A 436 8.78 18.66 -23.34
CA VAL A 436 7.79 19.56 -22.71
C VAL A 436 8.45 20.90 -22.37
N LEU A 437 9.63 20.89 -21.75
CA LEU A 437 10.38 22.10 -21.39
C LEU A 437 10.72 22.96 -22.61
N ARG A 438 11.20 22.36 -23.69
CA ARG A 438 11.50 23.09 -24.94
C ARG A 438 10.27 23.75 -25.54
N ARG A 439 9.12 23.07 -25.53
CA ARG A 439 7.86 23.63 -26.04
C ARG A 439 7.41 24.81 -25.20
N ALA A 440 7.50 24.75 -23.86
CA ALA A 440 7.16 25.83 -22.96
C ALA A 440 8.04 27.07 -23.21
N GLN A 441 9.34 26.91 -23.43
CA GLN A 441 10.26 27.99 -23.75
C GLN A 441 9.98 28.60 -25.13
N GLY A 442 9.68 27.80 -26.16
CA GLY A 442 9.32 28.28 -27.49
C GLY A 442 8.00 29.05 -27.56
N SER A 443 7.04 28.70 -26.70
CA SER A 443 5.74 29.40 -26.62
C SER A 443 5.84 30.73 -25.88
N SER A 444 6.75 30.87 -24.93
CA SER A 444 6.99 32.17 -24.25
C SER A 444 7.56 33.24 -25.18
N ILE A 445 8.22 32.81 -26.27
CA ILE A 445 8.75 33.75 -27.31
C ILE A 445 7.63 34.22 -28.23
N ASN A 446 6.53 33.45 -28.38
CA ASN A 446 5.42 33.76 -29.32
C ASN A 446 4.14 34.24 -28.64
N GLY A 447 4.13 34.61 -27.37
CA GLY A 447 3.02 35.32 -26.69
C GLY A 447 1.71 34.54 -26.48
N SER A 448 1.69 33.22 -26.67
CA SER A 448 0.50 32.37 -26.46
C SER A 448 0.59 31.60 -25.15
N SER A 449 -0.46 31.76 -24.32
CA SER A 449 -0.62 30.98 -23.06
C SER A 449 -0.73 29.48 -23.37
N PHE A 450 0.10 28.70 -22.72
CA PHE A 450 0.22 27.26 -22.90
C PHE A 450 -0.73 26.51 -21.94
N HIS A 451 -1.66 25.73 -22.52
CA HIS A 451 -2.35 24.63 -21.81
C HIS A 451 -1.83 23.33 -22.42
N LEU A 452 -1.37 22.38 -21.55
CA LEU A 452 -0.98 21.00 -21.92
C LEU A 452 -2.16 20.22 -22.49
#